data_76adb6193ab85886a9e4cd633ca6c1a8
#
_entry.id   76adb6193ab85886a9e4cd633ca6c1a8
#
_cell.length_a   1.000
_cell.length_b   1.000
_cell.length_c   1.000
_cell.angle_alpha   90.00
_cell.angle_beta   90.00
_cell.angle_gamma   90.00
#
_symmetry.space_group_name_H-M   'P 1'
#
loop_
_entity.id
_entity.type
_entity.pdbx_description
1 polymer ?
#
loop_
_entity_poly.entity_id
_entity_poly.type
_entity_poly.pdbx_seq_one_letter_code
_entity_poly.pdbx_strand_id
1 'polypeptide(L)'
;MPTENKLALKRQRADQVNQAIRIIADHGRRFFYSQTVNRYASMEVDARGKVWFIDDHSGKRIFTHDTVWGGRWRGFSHGGTLKNLIKEFRDYICTGNQLHPGYLGPERFDDSNIWGYDEEDMRAVREQAGALPVFRQQIKEAA
;
A
#
# COMPACT_ATOMS: atom_id res chain seq x y z
N MET A 1 26.03 -2.26 -0.05
CA MET A 1 25.14 -2.93 0.94
C MET A 1 24.58 -1.90 1.90
N PRO A 2 23.29 -1.87 2.15
CA PRO A 2 22.74 -1.01 3.18
C PRO A 2 23.28 -1.43 4.55
N THR A 3 23.40 -0.47 5.46
CA THR A 3 23.75 -0.78 6.83
C THR A 3 22.64 -1.57 7.51
N GLU A 4 22.94 -2.32 8.55
CA GLU A 4 21.93 -3.07 9.31
C GLU A 4 20.81 -2.15 9.81
N ASN A 5 21.16 -0.94 10.27
CA ASN A 5 20.18 0.03 10.76
C ASN A 5 19.24 0.50 9.66
N LYS A 6 19.76 0.77 8.45
CA LYS A 6 18.92 1.17 7.31
C LYS A 6 18.01 0.04 6.86
N LEU A 7 18.51 -1.19 6.84
CA LEU A 7 17.74 -2.35 6.48
C LEU A 7 16.64 -2.63 7.49
N ALA A 8 16.95 -2.57 8.78
CA ALA A 8 15.98 -2.75 9.85
C ALA A 8 14.87 -1.70 9.76
N LEU A 9 15.21 -0.43 9.47
CA LEU A 9 14.24 0.65 9.34
C LEU A 9 13.32 0.45 8.14
N LYS A 10 13.88 0.05 7.00
CA LYS A 10 13.06 -0.30 5.82
C LYS A 10 12.10 -1.44 6.11
N ARG A 11 12.56 -2.48 6.79
CA ARG A 11 11.72 -3.63 7.16
C ARG A 11 10.62 -3.24 8.14
N GLN A 12 10.92 -2.37 9.09
CA GLN A 12 9.91 -1.83 10.00
C GLN A 12 8.84 -1.06 9.24
N ARG A 13 9.25 -0.23 8.29
CA ARG A 13 8.30 0.52 7.46
C ARG A 13 7.49 -0.41 6.56
N ALA A 14 8.11 -1.45 6.01
CA ALA A 14 7.40 -2.46 5.22
C ALA A 14 6.34 -3.18 6.06
N ASP A 15 6.62 -3.51 7.30
CA ASP A 15 5.64 -4.11 8.21
C ASP A 15 4.45 -3.18 8.42
N GLN A 16 4.69 -1.88 8.58
CA GLN A 16 3.63 -0.88 8.72
C GLN A 16 2.78 -0.79 7.45
N VAL A 17 3.43 -0.79 6.29
CA VAL A 17 2.72 -0.80 4.98
C VAL A 17 1.87 -2.07 4.85
N ASN A 18 2.40 -3.22 5.24
CA ASN A 18 1.66 -4.48 5.18
C ASN A 18 0.44 -4.48 6.10
N GLN A 19 0.51 -3.80 7.24
CA GLN A 19 -0.68 -3.59 8.08
C GLN A 19 -1.74 -2.76 7.34
N ALA A 20 -1.33 -1.69 6.66
CA ALA A 20 -2.24 -0.88 5.85
C ALA A 20 -2.87 -1.70 4.71
N ILE A 21 -2.05 -2.48 4.00
CA ILE A 21 -2.52 -3.37 2.93
C ILE A 21 -3.56 -4.34 3.47
N ARG A 22 -3.32 -4.93 4.64
CA ARG A 22 -4.24 -5.89 5.25
C ARG A 22 -5.58 -5.25 5.62
N ILE A 23 -5.54 -4.05 6.18
CA ILE A 23 -6.76 -3.31 6.52
C ILE A 23 -7.56 -3.00 5.26
N ILE A 24 -6.90 -2.52 4.21
CA ILE A 24 -7.56 -2.24 2.93
C ILE A 24 -8.17 -3.51 2.34
N ALA A 25 -7.44 -4.61 2.36
CA ALA A 25 -7.89 -5.89 1.81
C ALA A 25 -9.11 -6.45 2.55
N ASP A 26 -9.16 -6.28 3.87
CA ASP A 26 -10.25 -6.80 4.69
C ASP A 26 -11.56 -6.02 4.50
N HIS A 27 -11.49 -4.79 4.03
CA HIS A 27 -12.65 -3.93 3.81
C HIS A 27 -12.94 -3.65 2.34
N GLY A 28 -11.90 -3.63 1.49
CA GLY A 28 -12.03 -3.33 0.07
C GLY A 28 -12.41 -4.55 -0.75
N ARG A 29 -13.13 -4.29 -1.84
CA ARG A 29 -13.46 -5.35 -2.78
C ARG A 29 -12.28 -5.61 -3.71
N ARG A 30 -11.60 -6.75 -3.55
CA ARG A 30 -10.58 -7.26 -4.49
C ARG A 30 -9.29 -6.43 -4.56
N PHE A 31 -9.05 -5.55 -3.59
CA PHE A 31 -7.76 -4.87 -3.49
C PHE A 31 -6.89 -5.60 -2.48
N PHE A 32 -5.70 -5.98 -2.89
CA PHE A 32 -4.69 -6.64 -2.06
C PHE A 32 -5.08 -8.01 -1.51
N TYR A 33 -6.23 -8.56 -1.94
CA TYR A 33 -6.61 -9.93 -1.59
C TYR A 33 -7.29 -10.61 -2.77
N SER A 34 -6.85 -11.85 -3.08
CA SER A 34 -7.47 -12.69 -4.11
C SER A 34 -8.20 -13.85 -3.47
N GLN A 35 -9.52 -13.89 -3.61
CA GLN A 35 -10.33 -15.03 -3.15
C GLN A 35 -10.01 -16.31 -3.93
N THR A 36 -9.70 -16.17 -5.22
CA THR A 36 -9.44 -17.30 -6.10
C THR A 36 -8.27 -18.14 -5.62
N VAL A 37 -7.19 -17.49 -5.19
CA VAL A 37 -5.97 -18.16 -4.73
C VAL A 37 -5.73 -18.01 -3.23
N ASN A 38 -6.64 -17.34 -2.53
CA ASN A 38 -6.58 -17.10 -1.08
C ASN A 38 -5.23 -16.52 -0.65
N ARG A 39 -4.90 -15.37 -1.21
CA ARG A 39 -3.61 -14.71 -0.94
C ARG A 39 -3.79 -13.22 -0.76
N TYR A 40 -3.13 -12.68 0.27
CA TYR A 40 -2.97 -11.23 0.45
C TYR A 40 -1.72 -10.76 -0.30
N ALA A 41 -1.79 -9.56 -0.86
CA ALA A 41 -0.60 -8.87 -1.33
C ALA A 41 0.27 -8.42 -0.16
N SER A 42 1.54 -8.18 -0.43
CA SER A 42 2.47 -7.68 0.59
C SER A 42 3.65 -6.94 -0.04
N MET A 43 4.35 -6.18 0.78
CA MET A 43 5.63 -5.57 0.39
C MET A 43 6.75 -6.29 1.11
N GLU A 44 7.86 -6.52 0.41
CA GLU A 44 9.06 -7.16 0.96
C GLU A 44 10.29 -6.30 0.75
N VAL A 45 11.21 -6.36 1.70
CA VAL A 45 12.53 -5.74 1.58
C VAL A 45 13.57 -6.86 1.61
N ASP A 46 14.34 -7.01 0.54
CA ASP A 46 15.34 -8.06 0.46
C ASP A 46 16.63 -7.69 1.20
N ALA A 47 17.60 -8.58 1.22
CA ALA A 47 18.86 -8.38 1.93
C ALA A 47 19.69 -7.21 1.39
N ARG A 48 19.43 -6.79 0.15
CA ARG A 48 20.08 -5.64 -0.49
C ARG A 48 19.32 -4.33 -0.28
N GLY A 49 18.18 -4.38 0.42
CA GLY A 49 17.32 -3.22 0.64
C GLY A 49 16.42 -2.87 -0.53
N LYS A 50 16.28 -3.75 -1.52
CA LYS A 50 15.33 -3.57 -2.62
C LYS A 50 13.92 -3.86 -2.15
N VAL A 51 12.98 -3.06 -2.63
CA VAL A 51 11.57 -3.15 -2.22
C VAL A 51 10.77 -3.83 -3.33
N TRP A 52 10.08 -4.90 -2.96
CA TRP A 52 9.29 -5.73 -3.87
C TRP A 52 7.82 -5.72 -3.45
N PHE A 53 6.95 -5.83 -4.43
CA PHE A 53 5.52 -6.05 -4.21
C PHE A 53 5.19 -7.49 -4.61
N ILE A 54 4.46 -8.19 -3.75
CA ILE A 54 3.96 -9.54 -4.05
C ILE A 54 2.50 -9.41 -4.44
N ASP A 55 2.19 -9.71 -5.70
CA ASP A 55 0.83 -9.56 -6.23
C ASP A 55 -0.12 -10.58 -5.61
N ASP A 56 -1.31 -10.13 -5.24
CA ASP A 56 -2.30 -10.99 -4.57
C ASP A 56 -2.80 -12.13 -5.45
N HIS A 57 -3.01 -11.87 -6.75
CA HIS A 57 -3.54 -12.87 -7.66
C HIS A 57 -2.46 -13.74 -8.29
N SER A 58 -1.46 -13.14 -8.92
CA SER A 58 -0.41 -13.89 -9.62
C SER A 58 0.64 -14.47 -8.67
N GLY A 59 0.81 -13.91 -7.49
CA GLY A 59 1.89 -14.26 -6.56
C GLY A 59 3.27 -13.84 -7.05
N LYS A 60 3.34 -13.08 -8.14
CA LYS A 60 4.60 -12.64 -8.71
C LYS A 60 5.26 -11.59 -7.82
N ARG A 61 6.57 -11.74 -7.69
CA ARG A 61 7.41 -10.78 -7.01
C ARG A 61 7.81 -9.69 -8.00
N ILE A 62 7.35 -8.48 -7.77
CA ILE A 62 7.48 -7.35 -8.70
C ILE A 62 8.43 -6.31 -8.10
N PHE A 63 9.49 -5.97 -8.84
CA PHE A 63 10.37 -4.89 -8.41
C PHE A 63 9.69 -3.55 -8.63
N THR A 64 9.61 -2.75 -7.56
CA THR A 64 8.80 -1.51 -7.56
C THR A 64 9.53 -0.28 -8.09
N HIS A 65 10.75 -0.43 -8.61
CA HIS A 65 11.53 0.69 -9.13
C HIS A 65 10.94 1.23 -10.44
N ASP A 66 10.86 2.52 -10.59
CA ASP A 66 10.20 3.20 -11.72
C ASP A 66 10.82 2.93 -13.09
N THR A 67 12.12 2.70 -13.14
CA THR A 67 12.82 2.50 -14.40
C THR A 67 12.67 1.11 -14.99
N VAL A 68 12.07 0.21 -14.24
CA VAL A 68 11.89 -1.18 -14.69
C VAL A 68 10.81 -1.25 -15.76
N TRP A 69 11.16 -1.72 -16.94
CA TRP A 69 10.24 -2.06 -18.03
C TRP A 69 9.35 -0.90 -18.52
N GLY A 70 9.85 0.33 -18.53
CA GLY A 70 9.10 1.47 -19.00
C GLY A 70 7.79 1.68 -18.24
N GLY A 71 7.78 1.35 -16.97
CA GLY A 71 6.60 1.49 -16.10
C GLY A 71 5.63 0.31 -16.12
N ARG A 72 5.93 -0.74 -16.88
CA ARG A 72 5.09 -1.95 -16.85
C ARG A 72 5.61 -2.94 -15.84
N TRP A 73 4.69 -3.42 -15.01
CA TRP A 73 4.97 -4.42 -14.00
C TRP A 73 4.41 -5.78 -14.42
N ARG A 74 5.26 -6.69 -14.85
CA ARG A 74 4.84 -8.03 -15.24
C ARG A 74 4.26 -8.79 -14.05
N GLY A 75 3.09 -9.37 -14.23
CA GLY A 75 2.40 -10.13 -13.19
C GLY A 75 1.55 -9.29 -12.27
N PHE A 76 1.54 -7.96 -12.45
CA PHE A 76 0.65 -7.09 -11.69
C PHE A 76 -0.77 -7.22 -12.22
N SER A 77 -1.71 -7.55 -11.33
CA SER A 77 -3.09 -7.88 -11.68
C SER A 77 -4.08 -6.70 -11.58
N HIS A 78 -3.60 -5.51 -11.21
CA HIS A 78 -4.44 -4.34 -10.97
C HIS A 78 -4.07 -3.17 -11.87
N GLY A 79 -4.90 -2.12 -11.85
CA GLY A 79 -4.72 -0.95 -12.70
C GLY A 79 -3.76 0.10 -12.16
N GLY A 80 -3.60 1.18 -12.93
CA GLY A 80 -2.59 2.21 -12.64
C GLY A 80 -2.79 2.97 -11.35
N THR A 81 -4.01 3.12 -10.86
CA THR A 81 -4.27 3.79 -9.57
C THR A 81 -3.68 3.02 -8.41
N LEU A 82 -3.86 1.71 -8.39
CA LEU A 82 -3.28 0.86 -7.35
C LEU A 82 -1.76 0.80 -7.49
N LYS A 83 -1.25 0.79 -8.72
CA LYS A 83 0.19 0.89 -8.97
C LYS A 83 0.77 2.15 -8.36
N ASN A 84 0.11 3.29 -8.51
CA ASN A 84 0.55 4.56 -7.92
C ASN A 84 0.58 4.50 -6.40
N LEU A 85 -0.41 3.87 -5.78
CA LEU A 85 -0.41 3.67 -4.33
C LEU A 85 0.78 2.81 -3.88
N ILE A 86 1.08 1.75 -4.61
CA ILE A 86 2.22 0.87 -4.30
C ILE A 86 3.53 1.63 -4.43
N LYS A 87 3.67 2.50 -5.43
CA LYS A 87 4.85 3.36 -5.58
C LYS A 87 5.02 4.30 -4.38
N GLU A 88 3.93 4.84 -3.86
CA GLU A 88 3.96 5.68 -2.66
C GLU A 88 4.33 4.86 -1.42
N PHE A 89 3.85 3.64 -1.30
CA PHE A 89 4.28 2.73 -0.23
C PHE A 89 5.78 2.45 -0.32
N ARG A 90 6.30 2.21 -1.52
CA ARG A 90 7.73 2.04 -1.73
C ARG A 90 8.51 3.27 -1.28
N ASP A 91 8.05 4.45 -1.66
CA ASP A 91 8.70 5.70 -1.28
C ASP A 91 8.75 5.85 0.24
N TYR A 92 7.65 5.55 0.93
CA TYR A 92 7.64 5.56 2.39
C TYR A 92 8.66 4.57 2.97
N ILE A 93 8.71 3.36 2.44
CA ILE A 93 9.66 2.33 2.91
C ILE A 93 11.10 2.81 2.72
N CYS A 94 11.41 3.41 1.58
CA CYS A 94 12.76 3.85 1.24
C CYS A 94 13.18 5.13 1.97
N THR A 95 12.27 6.08 2.14
CA THR A 95 12.62 7.45 2.57
C THR A 95 11.95 7.88 3.88
N GLY A 96 10.87 7.24 4.27
CA GLY A 96 10.04 7.68 5.39
C GLY A 96 9.04 8.76 5.06
N ASN A 97 8.92 9.16 3.79
CA ASN A 97 7.94 10.14 3.36
C ASN A 97 6.53 9.57 3.49
N GLN A 98 5.72 10.17 4.36
CA GLN A 98 4.37 9.71 4.63
C GLN A 98 3.44 10.02 3.46
N LEU A 99 2.44 9.15 3.27
CA LEU A 99 1.42 9.33 2.24
C LEU A 99 0.33 10.29 2.71
N HIS A 100 -0.26 10.98 1.76
CA HIS A 100 -1.48 11.76 2.02
C HIS A 100 -2.64 10.80 2.30
N PRO A 101 -3.49 11.06 3.33
CA PRO A 101 -4.62 10.17 3.64
C PRO A 101 -5.63 10.00 2.49
N GLY A 102 -5.63 10.90 1.53
CA GLY A 102 -6.46 10.80 0.32
C GLY A 102 -6.23 9.54 -0.49
N TYR A 103 -5.08 8.90 -0.35
CA TYR A 103 -4.82 7.60 -0.97
C TYR A 103 -5.70 6.48 -0.41
N LEU A 104 -6.35 6.69 0.73
CA LEU A 104 -7.31 5.73 1.31
C LEU A 104 -8.73 5.92 0.79
N GLY A 105 -8.92 6.84 -0.15
CA GLY A 105 -10.21 7.17 -0.72
C GLY A 105 -10.65 8.60 -0.37
N PRO A 106 -11.74 9.09 -0.96
CA PRO A 106 -12.21 10.46 -0.73
C PRO A 106 -12.72 10.64 0.70
N GLU A 107 -12.68 11.87 1.21
CA GLU A 107 -13.22 12.20 2.54
C GLU A 107 -14.72 11.96 2.63
N ARG A 108 -15.42 12.19 1.53
CA ARG A 108 -16.86 11.95 1.43
C ARG A 108 -17.10 10.72 0.61
N PHE A 109 -18.06 9.93 1.02
CA PHE A 109 -18.47 8.77 0.25
C PHE A 109 -19.00 9.22 -1.11
N ASP A 110 -18.51 8.53 -2.15
CA ASP A 110 -18.94 8.75 -3.52
C ASP A 110 -19.05 7.38 -4.19
N ASP A 111 -20.17 7.10 -4.82
CA ASP A 111 -20.41 5.82 -5.51
C ASP A 111 -19.43 5.58 -6.66
N SER A 112 -18.80 6.63 -7.18
CA SER A 112 -17.76 6.53 -8.20
C SER A 112 -16.38 6.14 -7.64
N ASN A 113 -16.30 5.92 -6.34
CA ASN A 113 -15.08 5.52 -5.66
C ASN A 113 -14.54 4.21 -6.26
N ILE A 114 -13.34 4.30 -6.80
CA ILE A 114 -12.70 3.21 -7.53
C ILE A 114 -12.35 2.01 -6.66
N TRP A 115 -12.32 2.19 -5.34
CA TRP A 115 -11.99 1.14 -4.37
C TRP A 115 -13.14 0.16 -4.20
N GLY A 116 -14.35 0.54 -4.61
CA GLY A 116 -15.53 -0.30 -4.46
C GLY A 116 -16.00 -0.49 -3.03
N TYR A 117 -15.56 0.38 -2.12
CA TYR A 117 -16.03 0.37 -0.73
C TYR A 117 -17.47 0.85 -0.64
N ASP A 118 -18.23 0.29 0.29
CA ASP A 118 -19.39 1.01 0.79
C ASP A 118 -18.93 2.09 1.79
N GLU A 119 -19.85 2.92 2.23
CA GLU A 119 -19.53 4.04 3.11
C GLU A 119 -18.93 3.59 4.44
N GLU A 120 -19.46 2.52 5.02
CA GLU A 120 -18.99 1.99 6.29
C GLU A 120 -17.56 1.46 6.18
N ASP A 121 -17.27 0.68 5.13
CA ASP A 121 -15.94 0.15 4.90
C ASP A 121 -14.93 1.25 4.59
N MET A 122 -15.33 2.27 3.83
CA MET A 122 -14.46 3.41 3.55
C MET A 122 -14.08 4.15 4.84
N ARG A 123 -15.03 4.36 5.73
CA ARG A 123 -14.76 4.99 7.02
C ARG A 123 -13.82 4.14 7.86
N ALA A 124 -14.04 2.82 7.91
CA ALA A 124 -13.21 1.91 8.67
C ALA A 124 -11.76 1.93 8.16
N VAL A 125 -11.57 1.89 6.83
CA VAL A 125 -10.23 1.96 6.24
C VAL A 125 -9.55 3.29 6.58
N ARG A 126 -10.24 4.41 6.42
CA ARG A 126 -9.66 5.72 6.73
C ARG A 126 -9.29 5.85 8.19
N GLU A 127 -10.11 5.34 9.09
CA GLU A 127 -9.86 5.38 10.52
C GLU A 127 -8.72 4.46 10.93
N GLN A 128 -8.75 3.20 10.51
CA GLN A 128 -7.79 2.20 10.93
C GLN A 128 -6.45 2.34 10.22
N ALA A 129 -6.45 2.40 8.90
CA ALA A 129 -5.20 2.54 8.13
C ALA A 129 -4.63 3.95 8.25
N GLY A 130 -5.49 4.97 8.27
CA GLY A 130 -5.06 6.36 8.41
C GLY A 130 -4.39 6.67 9.75
N ALA A 131 -4.60 5.84 10.77
CA ALA A 131 -3.92 5.97 12.05
C ALA A 131 -2.49 5.43 12.04
N LEU A 132 -2.12 4.68 11.02
CA LEU A 132 -0.77 4.10 10.91
C LEU A 132 0.26 5.17 10.54
N PRO A 133 1.53 5.00 10.95
CA PRO A 133 2.60 5.95 10.62
C PRO A 133 2.86 6.15 9.13
N VAL A 134 2.39 5.24 8.29
CA VAL A 134 2.49 5.32 6.82
C VAL A 134 1.80 6.58 6.28
N PHE A 135 0.70 6.99 6.91
CA PHE A 135 -0.10 8.12 6.46
C PHE A 135 0.12 9.34 7.33
N ARG A 136 0.10 10.52 6.70
CA ARG A 136 0.13 11.79 7.43
C ARG A 136 -1.12 11.88 8.28
N GLN A 137 -0.92 12.20 9.55
CA GLN A 137 -2.05 12.39 10.46
C GLN A 137 -2.73 13.70 10.11
N GLN A 138 -4.05 13.65 9.95
CA GLN A 138 -4.82 14.88 9.82
C GLN A 138 -4.89 15.54 11.18
N ILE A 139 -4.27 16.73 11.28
CA ILE A 139 -4.44 17.55 12.45
C ILE A 139 -5.85 18.10 12.38
N LYS A 140 -6.74 17.55 13.22
CA LYS A 140 -8.01 18.22 13.45
C LYS A 140 -7.69 19.48 14.24
N GLU A 141 -7.82 20.62 13.58
CA GLU A 141 -7.77 21.87 14.30
C GLU A 141 -8.79 21.79 15.42
N ALA A 142 -8.32 22.00 16.65
CA ALA A 142 -9.22 22.18 17.77
C ALA A 142 -10.08 23.41 17.44
N ALA A 143 -11.32 23.14 17.13
CA ALA A 143 -12.28 24.22 16.94
C ALA A 143 -12.43 25.01 18.23
#